data_cf687542839a442e40c7ab56d10ebf2a
#
_entry.id   cf687542839a442e40c7ab56d10ebf2a
#
_cell.length_a   1.000
_cell.length_b   1.000
_cell.length_c   1.000
_cell.angle_alpha   90.00
_cell.angle_beta   90.00
_cell.angle_gamma   90.00
#
_symmetry.space_group_name_H-M   'P 1'
#
loop_
_entity.id
_entity.type
_entity.pdbx_description
1 polymer ?
#
loop_
_entity_poly.entity_id
_entity_poly.type
_entity_poly.pdbx_seq_one_letter_code
_entity_poly.pdbx_strand_id
1 'polypeptide(L)'
;PDTSISPAAYIQSGYARFSHRNEQAEPGYYSVVFDNGIKTELSVTNRCGIHYYQYPANSAHALTIDLTTARNWDRTTETSIRKVNSRTLEGYRKSQGWANDQRVYFIIEFSQDCEVLAGYKKFSPLENGQKITDKGCYLYVDFGQKTNKILAIPKER
;
A
#
# COMPACT_ATOMS: atom_id res chain seq x y z
N PRO A 1 8.28 6.84 -9.68
CA PRO A 1 9.17 5.68 -9.73
C PRO A 1 9.84 5.56 -11.10
N ASP A 2 10.96 4.86 -11.14
CA ASP A 2 11.56 4.47 -12.43
C ASP A 2 10.68 3.38 -13.07
N THR A 3 9.98 3.74 -14.13
CA THR A 3 9.08 2.82 -14.84
C THR A 3 9.80 1.83 -15.76
N SER A 4 11.12 1.93 -15.89
CA SER A 4 11.95 0.98 -16.64
C SER A 4 12.16 -0.33 -15.89
N ILE A 5 12.04 -0.33 -14.57
CA ILE A 5 12.13 -1.54 -13.75
C ILE A 5 10.75 -2.16 -13.51
N SER A 6 10.72 -3.47 -13.26
CA SER A 6 9.45 -4.14 -12.96
C SER A 6 8.87 -3.69 -11.63
N PRO A 7 7.53 -3.66 -11.48
CA PRO A 7 6.89 -3.31 -10.20
C PRO A 7 7.38 -4.13 -9.01
N ALA A 8 7.59 -5.44 -9.20
CA ALA A 8 8.11 -6.31 -8.14
C ALA A 8 9.51 -5.91 -7.69
N ALA A 9 10.43 -5.65 -8.62
CA ALA A 9 11.79 -5.22 -8.31
C ALA A 9 11.79 -3.83 -7.64
N TYR A 10 10.95 -2.92 -8.10
CA TYR A 10 10.80 -1.60 -7.48
C TYR A 10 10.37 -1.70 -6.01
N ILE A 11 9.35 -2.52 -5.72
CA ILE A 11 8.85 -2.70 -4.35
C ILE A 11 9.91 -3.37 -3.46
N GLN A 12 10.62 -4.38 -3.95
CA GLN A 12 11.70 -5.01 -3.21
C GLN A 12 12.85 -4.04 -2.90
N SER A 13 13.18 -3.11 -3.80
CA SER A 13 14.20 -2.10 -3.55
C SER A 13 13.79 -1.04 -2.52
N GLY A 14 12.49 -0.90 -2.28
CA GLY A 14 11.90 0.09 -1.37
C GLY A 14 11.79 -0.36 0.10
N TYR A 15 12.28 -1.54 0.47
CA TYR A 15 12.26 -1.96 1.86
C TYR A 15 13.15 -1.08 2.74
N ALA A 16 12.56 -0.49 3.77
CA ALA A 16 13.26 0.31 4.74
C ALA A 16 13.72 -0.53 5.93
N ARG A 17 14.90 -0.20 6.47
CA ARG A 17 15.43 -0.80 7.70
C ARG A 17 15.01 0.02 8.90
N PHE A 18 14.98 -0.60 10.05
CA PHE A 18 14.76 0.07 11.33
C PHE A 18 15.45 -0.68 12.47
N SER A 19 15.63 -0.01 13.59
CA SER A 19 16.08 -0.62 14.84
C SER A 19 14.89 -0.83 15.77
N HIS A 20 14.87 -1.94 16.52
CA HIS A 20 13.88 -2.17 17.57
C HIS A 20 13.84 -1.11 18.67
N ARG A 21 14.91 -0.28 18.77
CA ARG A 21 14.91 0.89 19.66
C ARG A 21 14.01 2.03 19.16
N ASN A 22 13.65 2.01 17.89
CA ASN A 22 12.86 3.02 17.21
C ASN A 22 11.42 2.57 16.97
N GLU A 23 10.99 1.49 17.61
CA GLU A 23 9.61 0.99 17.51
C GLU A 23 8.93 0.96 18.88
N GLN A 24 7.62 1.09 18.85
CA GLN A 24 6.74 0.93 20.00
C GLN A 24 5.54 0.10 19.58
N ALA A 25 5.20 -0.91 20.37
CA ALA A 25 4.05 -1.78 20.14
C ALA A 25 3.21 -1.89 21.42
N GLU A 26 1.93 -1.59 21.30
CA GLU A 26 0.92 -1.73 22.33
C GLU A 26 -0.36 -2.34 21.73
N PRO A 27 -1.25 -2.95 22.50
CA PRO A 27 -2.51 -3.44 21.95
C PRO A 27 -3.28 -2.32 21.24
N GLY A 28 -3.52 -2.51 19.93
CA GLY A 28 -4.22 -1.53 19.09
C GLY A 28 -3.38 -0.36 18.55
N TYR A 29 -2.08 -0.29 18.89
CA TYR A 29 -1.19 0.75 18.38
C TYR A 29 0.21 0.22 18.10
N TYR A 30 0.77 0.65 16.99
CA TYR A 30 2.17 0.40 16.61
C TYR A 30 2.79 1.66 16.01
N SER A 31 4.02 1.96 16.34
CA SER A 31 4.79 3.01 15.67
C SER A 31 6.23 2.58 15.43
N VAL A 32 6.82 3.12 14.38
CA VAL A 32 8.22 2.90 14.02
C VAL A 32 8.79 4.12 13.30
N VAL A 33 10.07 4.40 13.55
CA VAL A 33 10.86 5.33 12.74
C VAL A 33 11.89 4.52 11.97
N PHE A 34 11.78 4.57 10.64
CA PHE A 34 12.73 3.89 9.75
C PHE A 34 14.04 4.67 9.63
N ASP A 35 15.12 3.98 9.22
CA ASP A 35 16.45 4.57 9.05
C ASP A 35 16.48 5.70 8.01
N ASN A 36 15.53 5.71 7.07
CA ASN A 36 15.34 6.79 6.10
C ASN A 36 14.55 8.00 6.65
N GLY A 37 14.22 7.99 7.95
CA GLY A 37 13.53 9.08 8.64
C GLY A 37 12.01 9.10 8.50
N ILE A 38 11.40 8.17 7.77
CA ILE A 38 9.93 8.06 7.69
C ILE A 38 9.42 7.52 9.03
N LYS A 39 8.49 8.23 9.65
CA LYS A 39 7.75 7.75 10.82
C LYS A 39 6.41 7.16 10.36
N THR A 40 6.08 5.98 10.87
CA THR A 40 4.81 5.30 10.62
C THR A 40 4.12 5.02 11.93
N GLU A 41 2.82 5.32 12.02
CA GLU A 41 1.97 4.98 13.15
C GLU A 41 0.73 4.25 12.63
N LEU A 42 0.40 3.15 13.27
CA LEU A 42 -0.68 2.25 12.88
C LEU A 42 -1.63 2.04 14.05
N SER A 43 -2.93 2.08 13.78
CA SER A 43 -3.96 1.68 14.73
C SER A 43 -5.08 0.93 14.02
N VAL A 44 -5.81 0.09 14.72
CA VAL A 44 -6.82 -0.78 14.12
C VAL A 44 -8.07 -0.87 14.99
N THR A 45 -9.20 -1.08 14.33
CA THR A 45 -10.43 -1.62 14.88
C THR A 45 -10.72 -2.99 14.27
N ASN A 46 -11.86 -3.59 14.57
CA ASN A 46 -12.20 -4.92 14.03
C ASN A 46 -12.19 -5.01 12.50
N ARG A 47 -12.46 -3.91 11.77
CA ARG A 47 -12.57 -3.90 10.31
C ARG A 47 -11.92 -2.70 9.63
N CYS A 48 -11.33 -1.81 10.39
CA CYS A 48 -10.69 -0.61 9.85
C CYS A 48 -9.29 -0.48 10.41
N GLY A 49 -8.37 -0.06 9.55
CA GLY A 49 -7.05 0.39 9.97
C GLY A 49 -6.92 1.90 9.82
N ILE A 50 -6.01 2.49 10.55
CA ILE A 50 -5.54 3.85 10.34
C ILE A 50 -4.03 3.79 10.26
N HIS A 51 -3.49 4.30 9.15
CA HIS A 51 -2.06 4.42 8.93
C HIS A 51 -1.72 5.90 8.83
N TYR A 52 -0.83 6.36 9.67
CA TYR A 52 -0.29 7.71 9.60
C TYR A 52 1.19 7.64 9.21
N TYR A 53 1.56 8.40 8.19
CA TYR A 53 2.92 8.48 7.68
C TYR A 53 3.42 9.91 7.75
N GLN A 54 4.59 10.08 8.31
CA GLN A 54 5.30 11.35 8.30
C GLN A 54 6.61 11.19 7.55
N TYR A 55 6.75 11.96 6.48
CA TYR A 55 7.89 11.94 5.59
C TYR A 55 8.88 13.06 5.92
N PRO A 56 10.20 12.83 5.77
CA PRO A 56 11.17 13.92 5.75
C PRO A 56 10.91 14.91 4.60
N ALA A 57 11.21 16.19 4.82
CA ALA A 57 10.87 17.26 3.87
C ALA A 57 11.42 17.05 2.45
N ASN A 58 12.59 16.40 2.32
CA ASN A 58 13.28 16.19 1.04
C ASN A 58 13.19 14.75 0.52
N SER A 59 12.17 13.99 0.93
CA SER A 59 11.95 12.63 0.45
C SER A 59 10.75 12.54 -0.49
N ALA A 60 10.65 11.44 -1.25
CA ALA A 60 9.43 11.13 -1.97
C ALA A 60 8.33 10.79 -0.96
N HIS A 61 7.17 11.42 -1.08
CA HIS A 61 6.00 11.16 -0.25
C HIS A 61 5.10 10.15 -0.97
N ALA A 62 5.43 8.88 -0.83
CA ALA A 62 4.75 7.81 -1.56
C ALA A 62 4.57 6.55 -0.72
N LEU A 63 3.58 5.76 -1.09
CA LEU A 63 3.32 4.42 -0.56
C LEU A 63 3.40 3.39 -1.69
N THR A 64 3.88 2.21 -1.36
CA THR A 64 3.72 1.04 -2.21
C THR A 64 2.69 0.09 -1.60
N ILE A 65 1.80 -0.46 -2.43
CA ILE A 65 0.83 -1.46 -2.02
C ILE A 65 1.10 -2.72 -2.86
N ASP A 66 1.39 -3.80 -2.18
CA ASP A 66 1.64 -5.09 -2.79
C ASP A 66 0.45 -6.02 -2.56
N LEU A 67 -0.33 -6.28 -3.61
CA LEU A 67 -1.42 -7.25 -3.60
C LEU A 67 -1.00 -8.62 -4.12
N THR A 68 0.26 -8.78 -4.53
CA THR A 68 0.78 -9.96 -5.20
C THR A 68 1.47 -10.92 -4.25
N THR A 69 2.34 -10.37 -3.39
CA THR A 69 3.18 -11.20 -2.54
C THR A 69 2.34 -11.90 -1.48
N ALA A 70 2.48 -13.19 -1.43
CA ALA A 70 1.95 -14.03 -0.36
C ALA A 70 3.10 -14.47 0.55
N ARG A 71 2.82 -14.55 1.82
CA ARG A 71 3.74 -15.15 2.80
C ARG A 71 3.40 -16.61 2.99
N ASN A 72 4.40 -17.43 3.24
CA ASN A 72 4.28 -18.87 3.37
C ASN A 72 3.82 -19.54 2.05
N TRP A 73 2.94 -20.52 2.13
CA TRP A 73 2.41 -21.33 1.04
C TRP A 73 1.09 -20.82 0.43
N ASP A 74 0.59 -19.69 0.90
CA ASP A 74 -0.54 -18.98 0.26
C ASP A 74 -0.10 -18.43 -1.10
N ARG A 75 -0.98 -18.47 -2.10
CA ARG A 75 -0.72 -17.94 -3.44
C ARG A 75 -1.85 -17.03 -3.89
N THR A 76 -1.50 -15.88 -4.40
CA THR A 76 -2.45 -14.97 -5.03
C THR A 76 -2.93 -15.56 -6.35
N THR A 77 -4.22 -15.56 -6.57
CA THR A 77 -4.86 -16.08 -7.79
C THR A 77 -5.39 -14.96 -8.67
N GLU A 78 -5.91 -13.90 -8.07
CA GLU A 78 -6.44 -12.74 -8.77
C GLU A 78 -6.41 -11.52 -7.84
N THR A 79 -6.10 -10.37 -8.41
CA THR A 79 -6.19 -9.07 -7.74
C THR A 79 -6.95 -8.09 -8.61
N SER A 80 -7.61 -7.15 -7.98
CA SER A 80 -8.24 -6.03 -8.67
C SER A 80 -8.06 -4.75 -7.87
N ILE A 81 -7.84 -3.66 -8.59
CA ILE A 81 -7.78 -2.32 -8.02
C ILE A 81 -8.52 -1.34 -8.93
N ARG A 82 -9.29 -0.45 -8.33
CA ARG A 82 -9.94 0.68 -8.98
C ARG A 82 -9.60 1.97 -8.27
N LYS A 83 -9.19 2.98 -9.01
CA LYS A 83 -9.11 4.34 -8.50
C LYS A 83 -10.49 4.98 -8.61
N VAL A 84 -11.18 5.12 -7.49
CA VAL A 84 -12.55 5.65 -7.44
C VAL A 84 -12.54 7.15 -7.74
N ASN A 85 -11.61 7.86 -7.09
CA ASN A 85 -11.37 9.30 -7.26
C ASN A 85 -9.92 9.63 -6.86
N SER A 86 -9.57 10.91 -6.76
CA SER A 86 -8.22 11.37 -6.42
C SER A 86 -7.70 10.91 -5.04
N ARG A 87 -8.59 10.43 -4.14
CA ARG A 87 -8.25 10.05 -2.77
C ARG A 87 -8.66 8.64 -2.37
N THR A 88 -9.33 7.91 -3.26
CA THR A 88 -9.95 6.64 -2.88
C THR A 88 -9.58 5.54 -3.85
N LEU A 89 -9.03 4.47 -3.30
CA LEU A 89 -8.81 3.20 -3.97
C LEU A 89 -9.74 2.15 -3.40
N GLU A 90 -10.26 1.27 -4.24
CA GLU A 90 -10.95 0.05 -3.82
C GLU A 90 -10.42 -1.16 -4.56
N GLY A 91 -10.49 -2.31 -3.96
CA GLY A 91 -9.97 -3.49 -4.60
C GLY A 91 -10.30 -4.78 -3.86
N TYR A 92 -9.74 -5.86 -4.40
CA TYR A 92 -9.75 -7.15 -3.76
C TYR A 92 -8.50 -7.96 -4.09
N ARG A 93 -8.21 -8.91 -3.23
CA ARG A 93 -7.24 -9.97 -3.44
C ARG A 93 -7.92 -11.32 -3.22
N LYS A 94 -7.80 -12.20 -4.20
CA LYS A 94 -8.16 -13.60 -4.06
C LYS A 94 -6.90 -14.44 -3.94
N SER A 95 -6.93 -15.44 -3.09
CA SER A 95 -5.81 -16.34 -2.87
C SER A 95 -6.27 -17.75 -2.51
N GLN A 96 -5.36 -18.68 -2.63
CA GLN A 96 -5.48 -20.07 -2.22
C GLN A 96 -4.31 -20.44 -1.35
N GLY A 97 -4.59 -21.19 -0.30
CA GLY A 97 -3.59 -21.63 0.63
C GLY A 97 -4.24 -22.47 1.71
N TRP A 98 -4.36 -21.95 2.91
CA TRP A 98 -5.08 -22.62 4.00
C TRP A 98 -6.53 -22.93 3.62
N ALA A 99 -7.22 -21.99 2.99
CA ALA A 99 -8.51 -22.22 2.37
C ALA A 99 -8.38 -22.27 0.84
N ASN A 100 -9.25 -23.03 0.19
CA ASN A 100 -9.27 -23.16 -1.28
C ASN A 100 -9.69 -21.87 -1.99
N ASP A 101 -10.43 -20.99 -1.32
CA ASP A 101 -10.91 -19.71 -1.83
C ASP A 101 -10.91 -18.69 -0.69
N GLN A 102 -9.94 -17.80 -0.70
CA GLN A 102 -9.82 -16.68 0.23
C GLN A 102 -10.05 -15.39 -0.54
N ARG A 103 -10.91 -14.52 -0.02
CA ARG A 103 -11.25 -13.24 -0.67
C ARG A 103 -11.20 -12.12 0.35
N VAL A 104 -10.36 -11.13 0.09
CA VAL A 104 -10.29 -9.90 0.88
C VAL A 104 -10.69 -8.74 -0.01
N TYR A 105 -11.71 -8.00 0.40
CA TYR A 105 -12.17 -6.78 -0.26
C TYR A 105 -11.83 -5.60 0.63
N PHE A 106 -11.37 -4.52 0.03
CA PHE A 106 -10.96 -3.35 0.77
C PHE A 106 -11.27 -2.05 0.03
N ILE A 107 -11.33 -0.98 0.79
CA ILE A 107 -11.31 0.40 0.32
C ILE A 107 -10.27 1.16 1.14
N ILE A 108 -9.52 2.04 0.49
CA ILE A 108 -8.49 2.88 1.14
C ILE A 108 -8.82 4.33 0.82
N GLU A 109 -9.00 5.13 1.87
CA GLU A 109 -9.18 6.57 1.77
C GLU A 109 -7.92 7.29 2.23
N PHE A 110 -7.42 8.22 1.43
CA PHE A 110 -6.25 9.05 1.74
C PHE A 110 -6.68 10.45 2.17
N SER A 111 -5.90 11.06 3.04
CA SER A 111 -6.14 12.44 3.51
C SER A 111 -5.94 13.51 2.45
N GLN A 112 -5.28 13.16 1.34
CA GLN A 112 -5.02 14.09 0.22
C GLN A 112 -5.05 13.38 -1.13
N ASP A 113 -5.06 14.17 -2.19
CA ASP A 113 -5.03 13.67 -3.57
C ASP A 113 -3.73 12.94 -3.86
N CYS A 114 -3.82 11.89 -4.65
CA CYS A 114 -2.68 11.09 -5.07
C CYS A 114 -2.74 10.74 -6.56
N GLU A 115 -1.56 10.56 -7.13
CA GLU A 115 -1.38 9.88 -8.40
C GLU A 115 -1.05 8.41 -8.15
N VAL A 116 -1.53 7.55 -9.02
CA VAL A 116 -1.37 6.10 -8.85
C VAL A 116 -0.80 5.49 -10.11
N LEU A 117 0.29 4.76 -9.95
CA LEU A 117 0.76 3.82 -10.96
C LEU A 117 0.44 2.41 -10.48
N ALA A 118 -0.10 1.59 -11.35
CA ALA A 118 -0.48 0.23 -11.02
C ALA A 118 -0.06 -0.74 -12.13
N GLY A 119 0.17 -2.00 -11.78
CA GLY A 119 0.44 -3.06 -12.73
C GLY A 119 1.14 -4.27 -12.13
N TYR A 120 1.17 -5.37 -12.87
CA TYR A 120 1.85 -6.60 -12.47
C TYR A 120 3.26 -6.69 -13.07
N LYS A 121 3.37 -6.58 -14.39
CA LYS A 121 4.66 -6.66 -15.11
C LYS A 121 5.29 -5.29 -15.35
N LYS A 122 4.46 -4.27 -15.49
CA LYS A 122 4.87 -2.90 -15.77
C LYS A 122 3.90 -1.94 -15.09
N PHE A 123 4.43 -0.84 -14.53
CA PHE A 123 3.61 0.24 -14.04
C PHE A 123 2.98 1.05 -15.19
N SER A 124 1.71 1.37 -15.02
CA SER A 124 0.97 2.29 -15.89
C SER A 124 0.11 3.23 -15.04
N PRO A 125 -0.12 4.46 -15.47
CA PRO A 125 -1.03 5.36 -14.77
C PRO A 125 -2.41 4.73 -14.58
N LEU A 126 -2.98 4.91 -13.40
CA LEU A 126 -4.35 4.50 -13.08
C LEU A 126 -5.19 5.74 -12.83
N GLU A 127 -6.02 6.09 -13.81
CA GLU A 127 -6.85 7.28 -13.78
C GLU A 127 -8.13 7.06 -12.97
N ASN A 128 -8.79 8.17 -12.56
CA ASN A 128 -10.05 8.11 -11.85
C ASN A 128 -11.11 7.31 -12.63
N GLY A 129 -11.78 6.39 -11.96
CA GLY A 129 -12.77 5.49 -12.54
C GLY A 129 -12.17 4.24 -13.18
N GLN A 130 -10.88 4.21 -13.48
CA GLN A 130 -10.22 3.05 -14.08
C GLN A 130 -10.02 1.91 -13.11
N LYS A 131 -10.05 0.69 -13.65
CA LYS A 131 -9.88 -0.58 -12.95
C LYS A 131 -8.85 -1.45 -13.68
N ILE A 132 -8.00 -2.10 -12.91
CA ILE A 132 -7.08 -3.14 -13.37
C ILE A 132 -7.44 -4.44 -12.64
N THR A 133 -7.43 -5.56 -13.37
CA THR A 133 -7.57 -6.91 -12.82
C THR A 133 -6.50 -7.79 -13.44
N ASP A 134 -5.72 -8.48 -12.63
CA ASP A 134 -4.63 -9.37 -13.06
C ASP A 134 -4.37 -10.45 -11.98
N LYS A 135 -3.47 -11.38 -12.26
CA LYS A 135 -2.98 -12.39 -11.30
C LYS A 135 -2.32 -11.80 -10.06
N GLY A 136 -1.81 -10.60 -10.17
CA GLY A 136 -1.23 -9.81 -9.11
C GLY A 136 -1.21 -8.34 -9.51
N CYS A 137 -1.12 -7.45 -8.55
CA CYS A 137 -1.00 -6.02 -8.79
C CYS A 137 -0.10 -5.39 -7.74
N TYR A 138 0.78 -4.54 -8.19
CA TYR A 138 1.58 -3.64 -7.38
C TYR A 138 1.14 -2.21 -7.66
N LEU A 139 1.11 -1.38 -6.62
CA LEU A 139 0.77 0.02 -6.76
C LEU A 139 1.91 0.88 -6.21
N TYR A 140 2.11 2.00 -6.86
CA TYR A 140 2.87 3.13 -6.36
C TYR A 140 1.90 4.32 -6.26
N VAL A 141 1.69 4.80 -5.05
CA VAL A 141 0.78 5.90 -4.73
C VAL A 141 1.63 7.11 -4.38
N ASP A 142 1.61 8.12 -5.23
CA ASP A 142 2.40 9.35 -5.08
C ASP A 142 1.50 10.49 -4.56
N PHE A 143 1.90 11.10 -3.46
CA PHE A 143 1.18 12.21 -2.84
C PHE A 143 1.77 13.58 -3.22
N GLY A 144 2.84 13.61 -4.02
CA GLY A 144 3.59 14.83 -4.26
C GLY A 144 4.21 15.39 -2.97
N GLN A 145 4.61 16.64 -2.99
CA GLN A 145 5.27 17.29 -1.84
C GLN A 145 4.41 18.37 -1.15
N LYS A 146 3.08 18.29 -1.29
CA LYS A 146 2.17 19.31 -0.71
C LYS A 146 2.11 19.27 0.82
N THR A 147 2.26 18.09 1.39
CA THR A 147 2.31 17.87 2.85
C THR A 147 3.22 16.69 3.16
N ASN A 148 3.92 16.74 4.27
CA ASN A 148 4.75 15.65 4.76
C ASN A 148 4.01 14.66 5.67
N LYS A 149 2.69 14.80 5.80
CA LYS A 149 1.83 13.98 6.67
C LYS A 149 0.70 13.38 5.86
N ILE A 150 0.64 12.06 5.81
CA ILE A 150 -0.38 11.30 5.08
C ILE A 150 -1.13 10.39 6.05
N LEU A 151 -2.45 10.43 5.97
CA LEU A 151 -3.33 9.49 6.63
C LEU A 151 -3.94 8.57 5.56
N ALA A 152 -3.85 7.28 5.77
CA ALA A 152 -4.50 6.26 4.96
C ALA A 152 -5.42 5.41 5.83
N ILE A 153 -6.66 5.23 5.43
CA ILE A 153 -7.69 4.51 6.17
C ILE A 153 -8.17 3.32 5.35
N PRO A 154 -7.51 2.16 5.47
CA PRO A 154 -8.01 0.93 4.89
C PRO A 154 -9.22 0.42 5.69
N LYS A 155 -10.25 0.01 4.96
CA LYS A 155 -11.48 -0.58 5.49
C LYS A 155 -11.74 -1.90 4.77
N GLU A 156 -12.09 -2.93 5.52
CA GLU A 156 -12.59 -4.18 4.97
C GLU A 156 -14.05 -4.01 4.53
N ARG A 157 -14.40 -4.57 3.36
CA ARG A 157 -15.75 -4.55 2.80
C ARG A 157 -16.44 -5.91 2.90
#